data_45315dfd9c2feb0deb4580ce66d8ad2f
#
_entry.id   45315dfd9c2feb0deb4580ce66d8ad2f
#
_cell.length_a   1.000
_cell.length_b   1.000
_cell.length_c   1.000
_cell.angle_alpha   90.00
_cell.angle_beta   90.00
_cell.angle_gamma   90.00
#
_symmetry.space_group_name_H-M   'P 1'
#
loop_
_entity.id
_entity.type
_entity.pdbx_description
1 polymer ?
#
loop_
_entity_poly.entity_id
_entity_poly.type
_entity_poly.pdbx_seq_one_letter_code
_entity_poly.pdbx_strand_id
1 'polypeptide(L)'
;MATYEEIYGKRVEVVSSDPTLSAANEGQVWYNSNTGTLKGVVKIKAVSSGANTSNSKQYRGGCGTQAANLVMGGEPATNSTEEYDSISWSAGGNWPASTKVGVGLGTQTAAIGAGGGPGSPPQFYSAANTYNGSSWTGIPALNTARGYLGGCGTTTAGLVFGGCRIPGNTAQTHSEEYNGASWSEGSDLLVASKGMAGAGIQTAALGYGGSPNTTSTYDYNGTSWSAGDILNTKRGYAAGATDSASSMVILGGNPGSDDVIEEYDGTSWMTVPATLGTGRSNTTGGGSSSAAIVVDGSGPSNKTEEYDSSINVITAAAWASGTAINTPRTGLSGAGTTPAGLVFGGYPTNNESEEYNGSSWTEGPNLNTGRGSACGFGIQTAAVMAGGHDQQTTTEKYDGSNWTSSGALGTGRRYLAGAGTTTAGLAFGGYAPPSPPAGFGLTEEFNGSSWSESGDLSTVRFALGGTGTQTAALAFGGATPPAVNSTEEYNGSSWTAGGNMTAVNKSNQGAGTQDAALTFGGASTGTQTLGYDGTSWSARPSLSTGRSYFAGFGTNTAAIAAGNNPAATIVEEFTGEISTVTASTLTTG
;
A
#
# COMPACT_ATOMS: atom_id res chain seq x y z
N MET A 1 -0.70 -1.84 39.22
CA MET A 1 -0.42 -1.90 37.78
C MET A 1 -1.21 -0.76 37.15
N ALA A 2 -0.54 0.16 36.46
CA ALA A 2 -1.23 1.19 35.69
C ALA A 2 -2.12 0.55 34.63
N THR A 3 -3.32 1.05 34.43
CA THR A 3 -4.22 0.57 33.38
C THR A 3 -3.71 1.06 32.03
N TYR A 4 -4.14 0.43 30.94
CA TYR A 4 -3.78 0.87 29.58
C TYR A 4 -4.15 2.34 29.33
N GLU A 5 -5.24 2.79 29.93
CA GLU A 5 -5.75 4.16 29.91
C GLU A 5 -4.81 5.17 30.57
N GLU A 6 -4.14 4.77 31.66
CA GLU A 6 -3.15 5.60 32.37
C GLU A 6 -1.83 5.71 31.60
N ILE A 7 -1.51 4.72 30.74
CA ILE A 7 -0.25 4.70 29.98
C ILE A 7 -0.41 5.39 28.61
N TYR A 8 -1.55 5.22 27.93
CA TYR A 8 -1.74 5.65 26.55
C TYR A 8 -2.98 6.53 26.30
N GLY A 9 -3.80 6.78 27.30
CA GLY A 9 -4.93 7.71 27.24
C GLY A 9 -6.13 7.27 26.39
N LYS A 10 -6.14 6.04 25.85
CA LYS A 10 -7.26 5.49 25.06
C LYS A 10 -7.59 4.07 25.50
N ARG A 11 -8.89 3.81 25.65
CA ARG A 11 -9.42 2.49 26.03
C ARG A 11 -9.66 1.65 24.77
N VAL A 12 -9.22 0.38 24.79
CA VAL A 12 -9.66 -0.59 23.79
C VAL A 12 -11.10 -0.97 24.10
N GLU A 13 -12.02 -0.63 23.21
CA GLU A 13 -13.42 -1.00 23.36
C GLU A 13 -13.64 -2.45 22.91
N VAL A 14 -14.47 -3.18 23.64
CA VAL A 14 -14.93 -4.52 23.24
C VAL A 14 -16.31 -4.37 22.64
N VAL A 15 -16.46 -4.66 21.36
CA VAL A 15 -17.73 -4.51 20.62
C VAL A 15 -18.10 -5.83 19.96
N SER A 16 -19.39 -6.04 19.72
CA SER A 16 -19.89 -7.22 19.00
C SER A 16 -19.97 -7.01 17.48
N SER A 17 -19.86 -5.76 17.02
CA SER A 17 -19.80 -5.40 15.59
C SER A 17 -18.87 -4.21 15.42
N ASP A 18 -18.26 -4.09 14.24
CA ASP A 18 -17.41 -2.95 13.96
C ASP A 18 -18.22 -1.64 14.01
N PRO A 19 -17.67 -0.56 14.58
CA PRO A 19 -18.34 0.74 14.59
C PRO A 19 -18.48 1.29 13.16
N THR A 20 -19.49 2.14 12.94
CA THR A 20 -19.58 2.92 11.70
C THR A 20 -18.39 3.88 11.65
N LEU A 21 -17.59 3.78 10.60
CA LEU A 21 -16.32 4.51 10.49
C LEU A 21 -16.54 5.95 9.99
N SER A 22 -15.85 6.87 10.62
CA SER A 22 -15.80 8.28 10.25
C SER A 22 -14.42 8.85 10.58
N ALA A 23 -14.11 10.06 10.16
CA ALA A 23 -12.86 10.73 10.54
C ALA A 23 -12.71 10.88 12.07
N ALA A 24 -13.82 10.95 12.81
CA ALA A 24 -13.80 10.99 14.27
C ALA A 24 -13.27 9.70 14.92
N ASN A 25 -13.19 8.60 14.17
CA ASN A 25 -12.67 7.32 14.66
C ASN A 25 -11.15 7.17 14.44
N GLU A 26 -10.47 8.16 13.85
CA GLU A 26 -9.02 8.11 13.64
C GLU A 26 -8.27 7.85 14.97
N GLY A 27 -7.42 6.82 14.97
CA GLY A 27 -6.69 6.37 16.17
C GLY A 27 -7.54 5.56 17.15
N GLN A 28 -8.82 5.29 16.87
CA GLN A 28 -9.62 4.39 17.68
C GLN A 28 -9.14 2.94 17.48
N VAL A 29 -9.05 2.20 18.59
CA VAL A 29 -8.73 0.77 18.61
C VAL A 29 -9.84 0.03 19.33
N TRP A 30 -10.33 -1.07 18.74
CA TRP A 30 -11.36 -1.91 19.35
C TRP A 30 -11.09 -3.41 19.15
N TYR A 31 -11.66 -4.21 20.02
CA TYR A 31 -11.69 -5.66 19.91
C TYR A 31 -13.10 -6.09 19.50
N ASN A 32 -13.23 -6.70 18.32
CA ASN A 32 -14.51 -7.25 17.87
C ASN A 32 -14.65 -8.68 18.45
N SER A 33 -15.57 -8.82 19.41
CA SER A 33 -15.78 -10.08 20.13
C SER A 33 -16.41 -11.18 19.29
N ASN A 34 -17.14 -10.84 18.21
CA ASN A 34 -17.74 -11.83 17.32
C ASN A 34 -16.72 -12.43 16.35
N THR A 35 -15.72 -11.66 15.92
CA THR A 35 -14.68 -12.12 15.01
C THR A 35 -13.37 -12.48 15.73
N GLY A 36 -13.25 -12.14 17.03
CA GLY A 36 -12.03 -12.38 17.80
C GLY A 36 -10.84 -11.53 17.38
N THR A 37 -11.07 -10.39 16.72
CA THR A 37 -10.00 -9.59 16.10
C THR A 37 -9.83 -8.23 16.76
N LEU A 38 -8.56 -7.81 16.93
CA LEU A 38 -8.20 -6.44 17.30
C LEU A 38 -8.10 -5.60 16.02
N LYS A 39 -8.80 -4.46 15.99
CA LYS A 39 -8.85 -3.54 14.85
C LYS A 39 -8.53 -2.13 15.28
N GLY A 40 -7.98 -1.33 14.35
CA GLY A 40 -7.71 0.08 14.55
C GLY A 40 -7.99 0.89 13.29
N VAL A 41 -8.32 2.16 13.46
CA VAL A 41 -8.47 3.11 12.35
C VAL A 41 -7.21 3.93 12.23
N VAL A 42 -6.61 3.94 11.05
CA VAL A 42 -5.52 4.85 10.70
C VAL A 42 -5.88 5.64 9.45
N LYS A 43 -5.58 6.93 9.49
CA LYS A 43 -5.62 7.78 8.30
C LYS A 43 -4.25 7.75 7.66
N ILE A 44 -4.14 7.14 6.48
CA ILE A 44 -2.90 7.11 5.72
C ILE A 44 -2.89 8.33 4.81
N LYS A 45 -1.84 9.13 4.93
CA LYS A 45 -1.57 10.30 4.10
C LYS A 45 -0.27 10.05 3.36
N ALA A 46 -0.33 10.03 2.03
CA ALA A 46 0.80 9.69 1.19
C ALA A 46 0.89 10.58 -0.04
N VAL A 47 2.09 10.74 -0.56
CA VAL A 47 2.36 11.36 -1.85
C VAL A 47 3.00 10.34 -2.76
N SER A 48 2.49 10.21 -3.97
CA SER A 48 3.03 9.36 -5.03
C SER A 48 3.37 10.17 -6.27
N SER A 49 4.29 9.68 -7.10
CA SER A 49 4.58 10.30 -8.39
C SER A 49 3.53 9.89 -9.41
N GLY A 50 2.89 10.87 -10.06
CA GLY A 50 2.09 10.67 -11.25
C GLY A 50 2.92 10.77 -12.54
N ALA A 51 2.29 10.56 -13.70
CA ALA A 51 2.96 10.76 -14.99
C ALA A 51 3.36 12.23 -15.19
N ASN A 52 4.50 12.47 -15.80
CA ASN A 52 4.99 13.82 -16.09
C ASN A 52 4.22 14.47 -17.23
N THR A 53 4.00 15.80 -17.15
CA THR A 53 3.54 16.61 -18.29
C THR A 53 4.55 16.55 -19.44
N SER A 54 4.11 16.86 -20.65
CA SER A 54 4.96 16.77 -21.84
C SER A 54 6.14 17.74 -21.84
N ASN A 55 6.01 18.87 -21.14
CA ASN A 55 7.05 19.90 -21.06
C ASN A 55 7.10 20.57 -19.69
N SER A 56 8.33 20.88 -19.27
CA SER A 56 8.58 21.67 -18.07
C SER A 56 7.92 23.05 -18.12
N LYS A 57 7.05 23.34 -17.15
CA LYS A 57 6.29 24.58 -17.04
C LYS A 57 6.15 25.04 -15.59
N GLN A 58 5.85 26.33 -15.43
CA GLN A 58 5.42 26.92 -14.16
C GLN A 58 4.36 28.00 -14.44
N TYR A 59 3.64 28.44 -13.43
CA TYR A 59 2.58 29.47 -13.58
C TYR A 59 1.49 29.08 -14.58
N ARG A 60 1.10 27.81 -14.61
CA ARG A 60 -0.05 27.36 -15.39
C ARG A 60 -1.35 27.67 -14.64
N GLY A 61 -2.45 27.82 -15.39
CA GLY A 61 -3.79 27.66 -14.87
C GLY A 61 -4.11 26.16 -14.78
N GLY A 62 -4.88 25.75 -13.78
CA GLY A 62 -5.28 24.35 -13.66
C GLY A 62 -6.55 24.19 -12.83
N CYS A 63 -7.29 23.11 -13.09
CA CYS A 63 -8.50 22.73 -12.39
C CYS A 63 -8.84 21.25 -12.63
N GLY A 64 -9.85 20.75 -11.93
CA GLY A 64 -10.32 19.36 -12.03
C GLY A 64 -10.01 18.55 -10.79
N THR A 65 -10.14 17.24 -10.92
CA THR A 65 -9.87 16.27 -9.83
C THR A 65 -8.45 15.72 -9.93
N GLN A 66 -8.03 14.91 -8.95
CA GLN A 66 -6.78 14.18 -9.02
C GLN A 66 -6.73 13.26 -10.26
N ALA A 67 -7.81 12.51 -10.52
CA ALA A 67 -7.88 11.55 -11.61
C ALA A 67 -8.24 12.16 -12.98
N ALA A 68 -8.74 13.40 -13.02
CA ALA A 68 -9.14 14.12 -14.24
C ALA A 68 -8.79 15.61 -14.11
N ASN A 69 -7.54 15.95 -14.37
CA ASN A 69 -7.01 17.31 -14.22
C ASN A 69 -6.74 17.97 -15.56
N LEU A 70 -6.92 19.27 -15.61
CA LEU A 70 -6.65 20.13 -16.77
C LEU A 70 -5.60 21.15 -16.40
N VAL A 71 -4.57 21.30 -17.22
CA VAL A 71 -3.60 22.39 -17.10
C VAL A 71 -3.46 23.14 -18.41
N MET A 72 -3.29 24.47 -18.32
CA MET A 72 -3.24 25.32 -19.51
C MET A 72 -2.18 26.40 -19.38
N GLY A 73 -1.59 26.79 -20.51
CA GLY A 73 -0.60 27.87 -20.56
C GLY A 73 0.70 27.54 -19.84
N GLY A 74 1.31 28.52 -19.23
CA GLY A 74 2.54 28.38 -18.41
C GLY A 74 3.74 29.10 -18.95
N GLU A 75 4.81 29.18 -18.18
CA GLU A 75 6.07 29.79 -18.55
C GLU A 75 7.11 28.74 -18.98
N PRO A 76 7.79 28.88 -20.13
CA PRO A 76 7.58 29.95 -21.15
C PRO A 76 6.13 30.03 -21.64
N ALA A 77 5.65 31.23 -21.97
CA ALA A 77 4.28 31.47 -22.39
C ALA A 77 3.89 30.54 -23.55
N THR A 78 2.80 29.81 -23.41
CA THR A 78 2.29 28.85 -24.38
C THR A 78 0.77 28.85 -24.42
N ASN A 79 0.21 28.34 -25.50
CA ASN A 79 -1.22 28.08 -25.62
C ASN A 79 -1.60 26.59 -25.42
N SER A 80 -0.66 25.76 -25.01
CA SER A 80 -0.91 24.34 -24.79
C SER A 80 -1.89 24.10 -23.65
N THR A 81 -2.73 23.11 -23.83
CA THR A 81 -3.58 22.51 -22.81
C THR A 81 -3.22 21.03 -22.71
N GLU A 82 -3.15 20.50 -21.51
CA GLU A 82 -2.92 19.08 -21.28
C GLU A 82 -3.95 18.55 -20.28
N GLU A 83 -4.38 17.31 -20.51
CA GLU A 83 -5.41 16.60 -19.76
C GLU A 83 -4.83 15.35 -19.11
N TYR A 84 -5.14 15.14 -17.85
CA TYR A 84 -4.72 13.98 -17.06
C TYR A 84 -5.86 12.97 -16.90
N ASP A 85 -5.59 11.69 -17.10
CA ASP A 85 -6.55 10.59 -16.99
C ASP A 85 -6.27 9.62 -15.82
N SER A 86 -5.51 10.04 -14.82
CA SER A 86 -4.94 9.26 -13.71
C SER A 86 -3.74 8.37 -14.08
N ILE A 87 -3.41 8.23 -15.36
CA ILE A 87 -2.32 7.36 -15.84
C ILE A 87 -1.31 8.20 -16.62
N SER A 88 -1.80 9.12 -17.46
CA SER A 88 -0.98 9.86 -18.41
C SER A 88 -1.54 11.26 -18.70
N TRP A 89 -0.68 12.12 -19.24
CA TRP A 89 -1.07 13.42 -19.79
C TRP A 89 -1.22 13.32 -21.30
N SER A 90 -2.30 13.85 -21.83
CA SER A 90 -2.58 13.98 -23.26
C SER A 90 -2.80 15.43 -23.66
N ALA A 91 -2.53 15.77 -24.92
CA ALA A 91 -2.78 17.12 -25.42
C ALA A 91 -4.28 17.37 -25.60
N GLY A 92 -4.80 18.42 -24.97
CA GLY A 92 -6.13 18.97 -25.20
C GLY A 92 -6.16 20.06 -26.27
N GLY A 93 -7.33 20.65 -26.50
CA GLY A 93 -7.48 21.78 -27.43
C GLY A 93 -6.71 23.01 -26.94
N ASN A 94 -5.98 23.64 -27.84
CA ASN A 94 -5.14 24.78 -27.51
C ASN A 94 -5.94 25.99 -27.01
N TRP A 95 -5.45 26.69 -25.99
CA TRP A 95 -5.91 27.98 -25.55
C TRP A 95 -5.78 29.02 -26.71
N PRO A 96 -6.73 29.93 -26.86
CA PRO A 96 -6.72 30.86 -28.02
C PRO A 96 -5.49 31.77 -28.11
N ALA A 97 -4.81 32.05 -27.01
CA ALA A 97 -3.60 32.87 -26.99
C ALA A 97 -2.53 32.31 -26.06
N SER A 98 -1.25 32.51 -26.38
CA SER A 98 -0.17 32.15 -25.46
C SER A 98 -0.30 32.93 -24.15
N THR A 99 -0.36 32.22 -23.03
CA THR A 99 -0.55 32.82 -21.72
C THR A 99 0.26 32.11 -20.63
N LYS A 100 0.59 32.83 -19.60
CA LYS A 100 1.04 32.36 -18.29
C LYS A 100 0.30 33.12 -17.19
N VAL A 101 0.34 32.65 -15.96
CA VAL A 101 -0.24 33.28 -14.78
C VAL A 101 -1.76 33.53 -14.85
N GLY A 102 -2.47 32.81 -15.71
CA GLY A 102 -3.93 32.72 -15.71
C GLY A 102 -4.45 31.83 -14.61
N VAL A 103 -5.76 31.90 -14.35
CA VAL A 103 -6.46 31.00 -13.41
C VAL A 103 -7.33 30.00 -14.16
N GLY A 104 -7.41 28.76 -13.63
CA GLY A 104 -8.36 27.73 -14.08
C GLY A 104 -9.36 27.44 -12.97
N LEU A 105 -10.64 27.22 -13.34
CA LEU A 105 -11.72 26.80 -12.44
C LEU A 105 -12.68 25.85 -13.15
N GLY A 106 -13.35 25.01 -12.40
CA GLY A 106 -14.25 23.99 -12.92
C GLY A 106 -13.63 22.59 -12.95
N THR A 107 -14.03 21.79 -13.94
CA THR A 107 -13.57 20.41 -14.14
C THR A 107 -12.77 20.28 -15.42
N GLN A 108 -12.12 19.13 -15.63
CA GLN A 108 -11.36 18.87 -16.86
C GLN A 108 -12.19 19.04 -18.14
N THR A 109 -13.45 18.62 -18.13
CA THR A 109 -14.34 18.67 -19.31
C THR A 109 -15.26 19.88 -19.34
N ALA A 110 -15.25 20.71 -18.29
CA ALA A 110 -16.07 21.92 -18.18
C ALA A 110 -15.32 22.95 -17.34
N ALA A 111 -14.36 23.66 -17.96
CA ALA A 111 -13.51 24.63 -17.29
C ALA A 111 -13.72 26.08 -17.78
N ILE A 112 -13.39 27.03 -16.94
CA ILE A 112 -13.07 28.39 -17.31
C ILE A 112 -11.59 28.65 -17.10
N GLY A 113 -10.96 29.25 -18.08
CA GLY A 113 -9.68 29.89 -17.90
C GLY A 113 -9.82 31.41 -18.08
N ALA A 114 -9.18 32.17 -17.20
CA ALA A 114 -9.33 33.65 -17.23
C ALA A 114 -8.03 34.38 -16.88
N GLY A 115 -7.88 35.57 -17.45
CA GLY A 115 -6.75 36.44 -17.17
C GLY A 115 -5.40 35.93 -17.66
N GLY A 116 -4.33 36.35 -16.98
CA GLY A 116 -2.96 36.00 -17.36
C GLY A 116 -2.42 36.91 -18.50
N GLY A 117 -1.34 36.47 -19.14
CA GLY A 117 -0.75 37.22 -20.24
C GLY A 117 0.56 36.63 -20.76
N PRO A 118 1.24 37.23 -21.74
CA PRO A 118 2.44 36.71 -22.36
C PRO A 118 3.69 36.80 -21.46
N GLY A 119 3.54 37.43 -20.29
CA GLY A 119 4.60 37.49 -19.28
C GLY A 119 5.68 38.52 -19.48
N SER A 120 5.62 39.28 -20.54
CA SER A 120 6.48 40.47 -20.76
C SER A 120 5.60 41.71 -20.77
N PRO A 121 6.03 42.85 -20.15
CA PRO A 121 5.28 44.09 -20.28
C PRO A 121 4.98 44.37 -21.75
N PRO A 122 3.80 44.92 -22.13
CA PRO A 122 3.00 45.78 -21.26
C PRO A 122 1.63 45.24 -20.81
N GLN A 123 1.24 43.95 -21.00
CA GLN A 123 -0.18 43.62 -20.78
C GLN A 123 -0.43 42.30 -20.07
N PHE A 124 -1.35 42.34 -19.06
CA PHE A 124 -2.20 41.18 -18.74
C PHE A 124 -3.46 41.24 -19.59
N TYR A 125 -4.10 40.08 -19.75
CA TYR A 125 -5.35 39.95 -20.49
C TYR A 125 -6.54 39.97 -19.53
N SER A 126 -7.66 40.47 -20.04
CA SER A 126 -8.97 40.27 -19.43
C SER A 126 -9.72 39.09 -20.06
N ALA A 127 -9.15 38.47 -21.10
CA ALA A 127 -9.78 37.39 -21.83
C ALA A 127 -10.17 36.25 -20.91
N ALA A 128 -11.36 35.70 -21.13
CA ALA A 128 -11.85 34.49 -20.47
C ALA A 128 -12.42 33.53 -21.53
N ASN A 129 -12.23 32.26 -21.31
CA ASN A 129 -12.69 31.21 -22.23
C ASN A 129 -13.22 30.02 -21.44
N THR A 130 -14.19 29.32 -22.01
CA THR A 130 -14.67 28.04 -21.49
C THR A 130 -14.09 26.88 -22.29
N TYR A 131 -13.83 25.76 -21.61
CA TYR A 131 -13.39 24.49 -22.17
C TYR A 131 -14.50 23.46 -22.07
N ASN A 132 -14.72 22.70 -23.15
CA ASN A 132 -15.78 21.69 -23.22
C ASN A 132 -15.25 20.25 -23.26
N GLY A 133 -13.99 20.02 -22.85
CA GLY A 133 -13.32 18.71 -22.94
C GLY A 133 -12.61 18.47 -24.27
N SER A 134 -12.65 19.41 -25.22
CA SER A 134 -11.94 19.28 -26.50
C SER A 134 -11.48 20.60 -27.10
N SER A 135 -12.16 21.70 -26.81
CA SER A 135 -11.85 23.03 -27.38
C SER A 135 -12.23 24.16 -26.46
N TRP A 136 -11.51 25.28 -26.62
CA TRP A 136 -11.76 26.53 -25.92
C TRP A 136 -12.64 27.46 -26.74
N THR A 137 -13.61 28.10 -26.12
CA THR A 137 -14.51 29.07 -26.70
C THR A 137 -14.50 30.35 -25.87
N GLY A 138 -14.36 31.51 -26.52
CA GLY A 138 -14.38 32.81 -25.82
C GLY A 138 -15.72 33.08 -25.14
N ILE A 139 -15.65 33.61 -23.92
CA ILE A 139 -16.77 34.15 -23.14
C ILE A 139 -16.51 35.62 -22.83
N PRO A 140 -17.48 36.39 -22.27
CA PRO A 140 -17.23 37.76 -21.86
C PRO A 140 -15.97 37.89 -21.00
N ALA A 141 -15.21 38.93 -21.27
CA ALA A 141 -13.95 39.22 -20.61
C ALA A 141 -14.16 39.67 -19.15
N LEU A 142 -13.14 39.48 -18.31
CA LEU A 142 -13.07 40.12 -16.99
C LEU A 142 -13.17 41.65 -17.15
N ASN A 143 -13.80 42.34 -16.20
CA ASN A 143 -13.86 43.79 -16.18
C ASN A 143 -12.47 44.42 -16.03
N THR A 144 -11.57 43.70 -15.37
CA THR A 144 -10.20 44.14 -15.10
C THR A 144 -9.16 43.14 -15.55
N ALA A 145 -8.24 43.58 -16.45
CA ALA A 145 -7.11 42.74 -16.89
C ALA A 145 -6.13 42.48 -15.74
N ARG A 146 -5.93 41.22 -15.38
CA ARG A 146 -5.09 40.80 -14.25
C ARG A 146 -4.38 39.46 -14.50
N GLY A 147 -3.24 39.25 -13.83
CA GLY A 147 -2.55 37.96 -13.74
C GLY A 147 -2.33 37.57 -12.30
N TYR A 148 -1.89 36.33 -12.06
CA TYR A 148 -1.68 35.73 -10.74
C TYR A 148 -2.94 35.75 -9.87
N LEU A 149 -4.07 35.46 -10.47
CA LEU A 149 -5.39 35.39 -9.85
C LEU A 149 -5.54 34.13 -9.00
N GLY A 150 -6.26 34.23 -7.89
CA GLY A 150 -6.94 33.12 -7.26
C GLY A 150 -8.32 32.92 -7.87
N GLY A 151 -8.89 31.69 -7.77
CA GLY A 151 -10.24 31.45 -8.25
C GLY A 151 -10.76 30.08 -7.92
N CYS A 152 -12.09 29.94 -7.97
CA CYS A 152 -12.83 28.69 -7.73
C CYS A 152 -14.21 28.75 -8.38
N GLY A 153 -14.98 27.67 -8.30
CA GLY A 153 -16.34 27.59 -8.82
C GLY A 153 -16.45 26.79 -10.12
N THR A 154 -17.48 27.08 -10.90
CA THR A 154 -17.89 26.32 -12.09
C THR A 154 -18.00 27.19 -13.33
N THR A 155 -18.29 26.60 -14.49
CA THR A 155 -18.53 27.31 -15.76
C THR A 155 -19.80 28.15 -15.76
N THR A 156 -20.65 28.04 -14.77
CA THR A 156 -21.89 28.84 -14.63
C THR A 156 -21.91 29.73 -13.38
N ALA A 157 -20.98 29.50 -12.44
CA ALA A 157 -20.85 30.22 -11.19
C ALA A 157 -19.36 30.24 -10.78
N GLY A 158 -18.60 31.14 -11.38
CA GLY A 158 -17.15 31.30 -11.17
C GLY A 158 -16.82 32.49 -10.30
N LEU A 159 -15.76 32.41 -9.51
CA LEU A 159 -15.21 33.48 -8.71
C LEU A 159 -13.72 33.60 -8.99
N VAL A 160 -13.25 34.82 -9.30
CA VAL A 160 -11.82 35.17 -9.39
C VAL A 160 -11.50 36.34 -8.49
N PHE A 161 -10.35 36.32 -7.83
CA PHE A 161 -10.00 37.32 -6.84
C PHE A 161 -8.51 37.61 -6.78
N GLY A 162 -8.17 38.82 -6.28
CA GLY A 162 -6.79 39.28 -6.15
C GLY A 162 -6.08 39.42 -7.49
N GLY A 163 -4.83 38.96 -7.51
CA GLY A 163 -3.97 39.10 -8.69
C GLY A 163 -3.21 40.42 -8.73
N CYS A 164 -2.66 40.73 -9.87
CA CYS A 164 -1.96 42.03 -10.07
C CYS A 164 -2.21 42.65 -11.43
N ARG A 165 -1.92 43.94 -11.53
CA ARG A 165 -2.01 44.75 -12.75
C ARG A 165 -0.64 45.19 -13.23
N ILE A 166 -0.55 45.55 -14.51
CA ILE A 166 0.60 46.21 -15.13
C ILE A 166 0.16 47.65 -15.54
N PRO A 167 1.01 48.67 -15.38
CA PRO A 167 2.40 48.61 -14.93
C PRO A 167 2.54 48.51 -13.41
N GLY A 168 3.71 48.01 -12.95
CA GLY A 168 4.08 48.01 -11.54
C GLY A 168 3.88 46.66 -10.82
N ASN A 169 3.24 45.68 -11.44
CA ASN A 169 2.98 44.38 -10.83
C ASN A 169 2.31 44.47 -9.44
N THR A 170 1.40 45.44 -9.30
CA THR A 170 0.76 45.83 -8.03
C THR A 170 -0.36 44.85 -7.69
N ALA A 171 -0.29 44.26 -6.51
CA ALA A 171 -1.34 43.37 -5.98
C ALA A 171 -2.69 44.12 -5.87
N GLN A 172 -3.78 43.37 -6.06
CA GLN A 172 -5.15 43.90 -6.11
C GLN A 172 -6.03 43.27 -5.05
N THR A 173 -7.11 43.97 -4.67
CA THR A 173 -8.18 43.46 -3.80
C THR A 173 -9.38 42.92 -4.59
N HIS A 174 -9.52 43.28 -5.84
CA HIS A 174 -10.72 43.05 -6.66
C HIS A 174 -11.13 41.57 -6.74
N SER A 175 -12.42 41.32 -6.62
CA SER A 175 -13.06 40.05 -6.94
C SER A 175 -14.07 40.24 -8.07
N GLU A 176 -14.21 39.26 -8.94
CA GLU A 176 -15.21 39.25 -9.99
C GLU A 176 -15.94 37.91 -10.01
N GLU A 177 -17.26 37.97 -10.18
CA GLU A 177 -18.16 36.82 -10.21
C GLU A 177 -18.71 36.57 -11.60
N TYR A 178 -18.71 35.33 -12.06
CA TYR A 178 -19.30 34.89 -13.31
C TYR A 178 -20.64 34.20 -13.07
N ASN A 179 -21.69 34.65 -13.76
CA ASN A 179 -23.04 34.12 -13.63
C ASN A 179 -23.46 33.16 -14.78
N GLY A 180 -22.51 32.67 -15.57
CA GLY A 180 -22.76 31.89 -16.78
C GLY A 180 -22.93 32.74 -18.06
N ALA A 181 -23.04 34.06 -17.95
CA ALA A 181 -23.26 34.96 -19.08
C ALA A 181 -22.32 36.18 -19.05
N SER A 182 -21.98 36.71 -17.88
CA SER A 182 -21.13 37.89 -17.71
C SER A 182 -20.39 37.89 -16.39
N TRP A 183 -19.30 38.65 -16.34
CA TRP A 183 -18.57 38.95 -15.10
C TRP A 183 -19.11 40.25 -14.48
N SER A 184 -19.27 40.23 -13.17
CA SER A 184 -19.64 41.39 -12.35
C SER A 184 -18.65 41.57 -11.21
N GLU A 185 -18.42 42.81 -10.77
CA GLU A 185 -17.59 43.05 -9.59
C GLU A 185 -18.29 42.55 -8.34
N GLY A 186 -17.55 41.78 -7.54
CA GLY A 186 -17.91 41.33 -6.20
C GLY A 186 -17.27 42.21 -5.12
N SER A 187 -17.39 41.80 -3.88
CA SER A 187 -16.74 42.46 -2.74
C SER A 187 -15.23 42.27 -2.78
N ASP A 188 -14.49 43.32 -2.45
CA ASP A 188 -13.03 43.32 -2.42
C ASP A 188 -12.45 42.45 -1.28
N LEU A 189 -11.29 41.82 -1.53
CA LEU A 189 -10.46 41.20 -0.48
C LEU A 189 -10.06 42.22 0.58
N LEU A 190 -9.90 41.78 1.81
CA LEU A 190 -9.47 42.63 2.93
C LEU A 190 -8.05 43.21 2.73
N VAL A 191 -7.20 42.49 2.03
CA VAL A 191 -5.81 42.87 1.75
C VAL A 191 -5.46 42.55 0.30
N ALA A 192 -4.82 43.48 -0.39
CA ALA A 192 -4.35 43.28 -1.76
C ALA A 192 -3.33 42.12 -1.83
N SER A 193 -3.61 41.13 -2.66
CA SER A 193 -2.78 39.92 -2.77
C SER A 193 -2.73 39.40 -4.20
N LYS A 194 -1.62 38.70 -4.54
CA LYS A 194 -1.45 38.00 -5.83
C LYS A 194 -0.81 36.63 -5.60
N GLY A 195 -1.00 35.72 -6.54
CA GLY A 195 -0.49 34.33 -6.36
C GLY A 195 -1.15 33.60 -5.20
N MET A 196 -2.38 33.95 -4.90
CA MET A 196 -3.27 33.21 -4.03
C MET A 196 -3.79 31.96 -4.75
N ALA A 197 -4.11 30.92 -4.01
CA ALA A 197 -4.95 29.86 -4.50
C ALA A 197 -6.37 29.98 -3.92
N GLY A 198 -7.34 29.30 -4.55
CA GLY A 198 -8.73 29.32 -4.13
C GLY A 198 -9.36 27.95 -4.17
N ALA A 199 -10.31 27.72 -3.25
CA ALA A 199 -11.11 26.52 -3.17
C ALA A 199 -12.57 26.84 -2.91
N GLY A 200 -13.47 25.90 -3.22
CA GLY A 200 -14.90 26.01 -2.98
C GLY A 200 -15.71 26.46 -4.19
N ILE A 201 -16.86 27.03 -3.92
CA ILE A 201 -17.83 27.52 -4.93
C ILE A 201 -17.99 29.03 -4.80
N GLN A 202 -18.60 29.65 -5.81
CA GLN A 202 -18.82 31.11 -5.84
C GLN A 202 -19.47 31.70 -4.58
N THR A 203 -20.37 30.95 -3.94
CA THR A 203 -21.09 31.41 -2.74
C THR A 203 -20.48 30.96 -1.42
N ALA A 204 -19.43 30.14 -1.45
CA ALA A 204 -18.67 29.66 -0.29
C ALA A 204 -17.24 29.32 -0.73
N ALA A 205 -16.35 30.29 -0.67
CA ALA A 205 -14.97 30.15 -1.15
C ALA A 205 -13.95 30.45 -0.06
N LEU A 206 -12.78 29.85 -0.19
CA LEU A 206 -11.60 30.12 0.62
C LEU A 206 -10.47 30.57 -0.29
N GLY A 207 -9.94 31.78 -0.04
CA GLY A 207 -8.71 32.28 -0.64
C GLY A 207 -7.56 32.18 0.36
N TYR A 208 -6.39 31.67 -0.05
CA TYR A 208 -5.30 31.44 0.88
C TYR A 208 -3.93 31.71 0.32
N GLY A 209 -2.98 32.04 1.22
CA GLY A 209 -1.60 32.35 0.87
C GLY A 209 -1.47 33.66 0.06
N GLY A 210 -0.50 33.68 -0.84
CA GLY A 210 -0.26 34.81 -1.75
C GLY A 210 0.99 35.60 -1.44
N SER A 211 1.20 36.69 -2.21
CA SER A 211 2.36 37.57 -2.10
C SER A 211 1.93 38.97 -1.63
N PRO A 212 2.61 39.56 -0.61
CA PRO A 212 3.76 38.96 0.08
C PRO A 212 3.39 37.62 0.73
N ASN A 213 4.36 36.70 0.78
CA ASN A 213 4.10 35.36 1.34
C ASN A 213 3.53 35.48 2.75
N THR A 214 2.34 34.96 2.94
CA THR A 214 1.54 35.17 4.15
C THR A 214 0.91 33.84 4.65
N THR A 215 0.54 33.82 5.91
CA THR A 215 -0.32 32.79 6.49
C THR A 215 -1.81 33.13 6.37
N SER A 216 -2.16 34.28 5.86
CA SER A 216 -3.55 34.74 5.81
C SER A 216 -4.41 33.89 4.90
N THR A 217 -5.63 33.65 5.33
CA THR A 217 -6.71 33.10 4.55
C THR A 217 -7.94 34.02 4.63
N TYR A 218 -8.83 33.88 3.67
CA TYR A 218 -10.02 34.73 3.58
C TYR A 218 -11.20 33.88 3.16
N ASP A 219 -12.28 33.93 3.93
CA ASP A 219 -13.55 33.26 3.65
C ASP A 219 -14.50 34.15 2.91
N TYR A 220 -15.08 33.67 1.82
CA TYR A 220 -16.12 34.32 1.05
C TYR A 220 -17.47 33.65 1.26
N ASN A 221 -18.49 34.42 1.63
CA ASN A 221 -19.83 33.91 1.91
C ASN A 221 -20.84 34.16 0.77
N GLY A 222 -20.38 34.49 -0.43
CA GLY A 222 -21.20 34.88 -1.58
C GLY A 222 -21.55 36.37 -1.66
N THR A 223 -21.13 37.18 -0.67
CA THR A 223 -21.38 38.62 -0.65
C THR A 223 -20.19 39.41 -0.12
N SER A 224 -19.40 38.87 0.77
CA SER A 224 -18.28 39.56 1.39
C SER A 224 -17.16 38.64 1.83
N TRP A 225 -15.95 39.13 1.89
CA TRP A 225 -14.79 38.47 2.43
C TRP A 225 -14.63 38.75 3.93
N SER A 226 -14.26 37.76 4.69
CA SER A 226 -13.85 37.85 6.09
C SER A 226 -12.49 37.17 6.28
N ALA A 227 -11.79 37.49 7.38
CA ALA A 227 -10.56 36.79 7.71
C ALA A 227 -10.89 35.36 8.17
N GLY A 228 -10.20 34.38 7.57
CA GLY A 228 -10.27 32.97 7.97
C GLY A 228 -9.13 32.58 8.89
N ASP A 229 -9.04 31.28 9.21
CA ASP A 229 -7.99 30.72 10.04
C ASP A 229 -6.64 30.72 9.31
N ILE A 230 -5.57 30.99 10.06
CA ILE A 230 -4.25 31.16 9.46
C ILE A 230 -3.54 29.84 9.17
N LEU A 231 -2.82 29.77 8.05
CA LEU A 231 -1.90 28.67 7.74
C LEU A 231 -0.80 28.55 8.81
N ASN A 232 -0.35 27.35 9.08
CA ASN A 232 0.81 27.12 9.97
C ASN A 232 2.10 27.64 9.33
N THR A 233 2.21 27.57 8.00
CA THR A 233 3.39 28.01 7.27
C THR A 233 3.00 29.07 6.24
N LYS A 234 3.69 30.22 6.27
CA LYS A 234 3.49 31.30 5.28
C LYS A 234 3.87 30.81 3.88
N ARG A 235 2.99 31.02 2.92
CA ARG A 235 3.24 30.60 1.52
C ARG A 235 2.44 31.38 0.49
N GLY A 236 2.90 31.33 -0.74
CA GLY A 236 2.19 31.79 -1.92
C GLY A 236 2.53 30.92 -3.12
N TYR A 237 1.79 31.04 -4.20
CA TYR A 237 2.03 30.28 -5.44
C TYR A 237 2.04 28.77 -5.23
N ALA A 238 1.19 28.29 -4.34
CA ALA A 238 0.98 26.87 -4.03
C ALA A 238 -0.15 26.29 -4.87
N ALA A 239 -0.13 24.98 -5.09
CA ALA A 239 -1.30 24.24 -5.56
C ALA A 239 -2.25 23.95 -4.40
N GLY A 240 -3.52 23.71 -4.70
CA GLY A 240 -4.49 23.29 -3.70
C GLY A 240 -5.65 22.52 -4.29
N ALA A 241 -6.35 21.78 -3.45
CA ALA A 241 -7.65 21.19 -3.76
C ALA A 241 -8.67 22.32 -3.95
N THR A 242 -9.60 22.15 -4.89
CA THR A 242 -10.48 23.23 -5.34
C THR A 242 -11.96 22.96 -5.10
N ASP A 243 -12.32 21.80 -4.55
CA ASP A 243 -13.71 21.33 -4.48
C ASP A 243 -14.51 21.88 -3.28
N SER A 244 -13.87 22.21 -2.16
CA SER A 244 -14.56 22.66 -0.96
C SER A 244 -13.79 23.73 -0.18
N ALA A 245 -14.49 24.73 0.34
CA ALA A 245 -13.94 25.73 1.25
C ALA A 245 -13.86 25.24 2.70
N SER A 246 -14.59 24.19 3.07
CA SER A 246 -14.63 23.66 4.44
C SER A 246 -13.71 22.45 4.66
N SER A 247 -13.11 21.90 3.61
CA SER A 247 -12.17 20.78 3.73
C SER A 247 -11.26 20.79 2.51
N MET A 248 -9.97 21.04 2.69
CA MET A 248 -9.03 21.18 1.57
C MET A 248 -7.60 20.83 1.95
N VAL A 249 -6.75 20.71 0.94
CA VAL A 249 -5.31 20.54 1.09
C VAL A 249 -4.55 21.54 0.25
N ILE A 250 -3.46 22.07 0.78
CA ILE A 250 -2.51 22.93 0.07
C ILE A 250 -1.15 22.23 -0.04
N LEU A 251 -0.55 22.26 -1.21
CA LEU A 251 0.63 21.50 -1.60
C LEU A 251 1.74 22.45 -2.06
N GLY A 252 2.90 22.41 -1.39
CA GLY A 252 4.07 23.22 -1.75
C GLY A 252 3.89 24.71 -1.51
N GLY A 253 4.55 25.53 -2.32
CA GLY A 253 4.52 27.00 -2.29
C GLY A 253 5.82 27.64 -1.82
N ASN A 254 5.90 28.97 -1.82
CA ASN A 254 7.08 29.81 -1.61
C ASN A 254 6.86 30.75 -0.39
N PRO A 255 7.87 31.08 0.46
CA PRO A 255 9.26 30.64 0.48
C PRO A 255 9.51 29.53 1.50
N GLY A 256 10.46 28.62 1.20
CA GLY A 256 11.03 27.66 2.17
C GLY A 256 10.11 26.55 2.67
N SER A 257 8.90 26.44 2.11
CA SER A 257 7.92 25.40 2.43
C SER A 257 7.50 24.64 1.18
N ASP A 258 8.41 24.49 0.27
CA ASP A 258 8.19 24.00 -1.09
C ASP A 258 7.70 22.54 -1.13
N ASP A 259 7.94 21.77 -0.09
CA ASP A 259 7.52 20.37 0.04
C ASP A 259 6.40 20.16 1.09
N VAL A 260 6.09 21.18 1.90
CA VAL A 260 5.13 21.06 3.00
C VAL A 260 3.69 20.97 2.50
N ILE A 261 2.92 20.11 3.14
CA ILE A 261 1.48 19.92 2.92
C ILE A 261 0.71 20.33 4.17
N GLU A 262 -0.36 21.09 4.00
CA GLU A 262 -1.30 21.40 5.09
C GLU A 262 -2.72 21.07 4.68
N GLU A 263 -3.49 20.49 5.60
CA GLU A 263 -4.93 20.23 5.46
C GLU A 263 -5.74 21.20 6.31
N TYR A 264 -6.90 21.59 5.80
CA TYR A 264 -7.94 22.35 6.48
C TYR A 264 -9.15 21.47 6.76
N ASP A 265 -9.63 21.47 8.00
CA ASP A 265 -10.75 20.65 8.46
C ASP A 265 -12.08 21.46 8.59
N GLY A 266 -12.09 22.70 8.14
CA GLY A 266 -13.20 23.64 8.28
C GLY A 266 -13.09 24.55 9.51
N THR A 267 -12.11 24.31 10.39
CA THR A 267 -11.88 25.10 11.61
C THR A 267 -10.43 25.43 11.87
N SER A 268 -9.49 24.60 11.39
CA SER A 268 -8.06 24.80 11.62
C SER A 268 -7.21 24.18 10.52
N TRP A 269 -5.99 24.71 10.37
CA TRP A 269 -4.98 24.15 9.48
C TRP A 269 -4.05 23.22 10.23
N MET A 270 -3.75 22.07 9.66
CA MET A 270 -2.86 21.07 10.21
C MET A 270 -1.77 20.69 9.22
N THR A 271 -0.51 20.74 9.65
CA THR A 271 0.61 20.24 8.84
C THR A 271 0.55 18.72 8.75
N VAL A 272 0.62 18.21 7.53
CA VAL A 272 0.64 16.78 7.23
C VAL A 272 2.07 16.26 7.34
N PRO A 273 2.32 15.09 7.96
CA PRO A 273 3.65 14.49 8.02
C PRO A 273 4.23 14.10 6.64
N ALA A 274 3.36 13.77 5.66
CA ALA A 274 3.79 13.52 4.29
C ALA A 274 4.23 14.83 3.63
N THR A 275 5.27 14.77 2.80
CA THR A 275 5.79 15.90 2.03
C THR A 275 5.81 15.56 0.53
N LEU A 276 5.89 16.57 -0.32
CA LEU A 276 6.17 16.36 -1.73
C LEU A 276 7.57 15.75 -1.89
N GLY A 277 7.70 14.81 -2.80
CA GLY A 277 9.00 14.20 -3.13
C GLY A 277 9.98 15.21 -3.76
N THR A 278 9.47 16.31 -4.29
CA THR A 278 10.27 17.43 -4.80
C THR A 278 9.61 18.74 -4.40
N GLY A 279 10.29 19.50 -3.56
CA GLY A 279 9.85 20.84 -3.16
C GLY A 279 9.74 21.79 -4.34
N ARG A 280 8.63 22.56 -4.44
CA ARG A 280 8.34 23.45 -5.56
C ARG A 280 7.25 24.48 -5.28
N SER A 281 7.32 25.58 -6.04
CA SER A 281 6.34 26.65 -6.03
C SER A 281 5.93 27.00 -7.46
N ASN A 282 5.05 27.97 -7.64
CA ASN A 282 4.50 28.36 -8.96
C ASN A 282 3.80 27.18 -9.64
N THR A 283 3.22 26.32 -8.81
CA THR A 283 2.53 25.09 -9.18
C THR A 283 1.07 25.35 -9.50
N THR A 284 0.45 24.37 -10.12
CA THR A 284 -0.99 24.30 -10.26
C THR A 284 -1.47 22.93 -9.79
N GLY A 285 -2.78 22.76 -9.65
CA GLY A 285 -3.33 21.48 -9.22
C GLY A 285 -4.85 21.51 -9.13
N GLY A 286 -5.39 20.53 -8.44
CA GLY A 286 -6.82 20.37 -8.23
C GLY A 286 -7.10 19.19 -7.32
N GLY A 287 -8.37 18.79 -7.24
CA GLY A 287 -8.79 17.64 -6.44
C GLY A 287 -9.52 18.01 -5.17
N SER A 288 -9.59 17.08 -4.26
CA SER A 288 -10.24 17.18 -2.95
C SER A 288 -9.24 17.14 -1.80
N SER A 289 -9.70 17.37 -0.59
CA SER A 289 -8.89 17.20 0.63
C SER A 289 -8.36 15.77 0.84
N SER A 290 -8.97 14.79 0.19
CA SER A 290 -8.56 13.37 0.28
C SER A 290 -7.84 12.86 -0.96
N ALA A 291 -7.93 13.55 -2.10
CA ALA A 291 -7.34 13.15 -3.37
C ALA A 291 -6.99 14.38 -4.19
N ALA A 292 -5.77 14.88 -4.06
CA ALA A 292 -5.30 16.09 -4.72
C ALA A 292 -4.09 15.83 -5.63
N ILE A 293 -3.88 16.71 -6.58
CA ILE A 293 -2.77 16.65 -7.54
C ILE A 293 -2.01 17.99 -7.56
N VAL A 294 -0.69 17.92 -7.62
CA VAL A 294 0.19 19.06 -7.86
C VAL A 294 1.00 18.82 -9.13
N VAL A 295 1.00 19.82 -9.99
CA VAL A 295 1.54 19.71 -11.36
C VAL A 295 2.56 20.81 -11.61
N ASP A 296 3.67 20.44 -12.24
CA ASP A 296 4.73 21.35 -12.69
C ASP A 296 5.33 22.23 -11.57
N GLY A 297 5.78 23.43 -11.88
CA GLY A 297 6.27 24.43 -10.92
C GLY A 297 7.75 24.73 -11.07
N SER A 298 8.30 25.49 -10.12
CA SER A 298 9.74 25.80 -10.04
C SER A 298 10.56 24.57 -9.62
N GLY A 299 11.81 24.45 -10.07
CA GLY A 299 12.64 23.27 -9.91
C GLY A 299 12.47 22.28 -11.08
N PRO A 300 12.48 20.95 -10.87
CA PRO A 300 12.17 19.99 -11.94
C PRO A 300 10.69 20.06 -12.29
N SER A 301 10.39 20.70 -13.37
CA SER A 301 9.16 21.40 -13.63
C SER A 301 8.18 20.74 -14.59
N ASN A 302 8.30 19.44 -14.89
CA ASN A 302 7.30 18.65 -15.59
C ASN A 302 6.71 17.54 -14.72
N LYS A 303 6.99 17.55 -13.43
CA LYS A 303 6.55 16.52 -12.51
C LYS A 303 5.11 16.71 -12.05
N THR A 304 4.45 15.59 -11.92
CA THR A 304 3.15 15.45 -11.25
C THR A 304 3.33 14.64 -9.99
N GLU A 305 2.72 15.07 -8.90
CA GLU A 305 2.61 14.29 -7.68
C GLU A 305 1.16 14.28 -7.21
N GLU A 306 0.74 13.14 -6.68
CA GLU A 306 -0.62 12.87 -6.22
C GLU A 306 -0.61 12.70 -4.70
N TYR A 307 -1.51 13.40 -4.03
CA TYR A 307 -1.75 13.31 -2.60
C TYR A 307 -3.01 12.50 -2.34
N ASP A 308 -2.86 11.45 -1.55
CA ASP A 308 -3.96 10.60 -1.12
C ASP A 308 -4.06 10.59 0.41
N SER A 309 -5.29 10.75 0.90
CA SER A 309 -5.63 10.62 2.30
C SER A 309 -6.80 9.65 2.44
N SER A 310 -6.51 8.41 2.86
CA SER A 310 -7.49 7.36 3.01
C SER A 310 -7.65 6.93 4.47
N ILE A 311 -8.87 6.57 4.86
CA ILE A 311 -9.13 5.94 6.15
C ILE A 311 -9.08 4.44 5.96
N ASN A 312 -8.16 3.78 6.65
CA ASN A 312 -7.98 2.35 6.59
C ASN A 312 -8.32 1.70 7.93
N VAL A 313 -9.04 0.60 7.88
CA VAL A 313 -9.15 -0.32 9.02
C VAL A 313 -8.04 -1.34 8.91
N ILE A 314 -7.18 -1.36 9.89
CA ILE A 314 -6.16 -2.38 10.04
C ILE A 314 -6.71 -3.45 10.98
N THR A 315 -6.80 -4.68 10.48
CA THR A 315 -7.00 -5.86 11.30
C THR A 315 -5.63 -6.45 11.59
N ALA A 316 -5.26 -6.50 12.87
CA ALA A 316 -3.96 -7.01 13.27
C ALA A 316 -3.81 -8.49 12.88
N ALA A 317 -2.61 -8.87 12.45
CA ALA A 317 -2.26 -10.27 12.26
C ALA A 317 -2.45 -11.07 13.57
N ALA A 318 -2.88 -12.31 13.46
CA ALA A 318 -3.07 -13.19 14.62
C ALA A 318 -3.02 -14.67 14.26
N TRP A 319 -2.67 -15.51 15.26
CA TRP A 319 -2.96 -16.94 15.26
C TRP A 319 -4.26 -17.19 16.03
N ALA A 320 -5.13 -17.99 15.50
CA ALA A 320 -6.36 -18.43 16.14
C ALA A 320 -6.41 -19.97 16.18
N SER A 321 -7.10 -20.54 17.16
CA SER A 321 -7.36 -21.98 17.20
C SER A 321 -8.22 -22.38 16.01
N GLY A 322 -7.72 -23.31 15.20
CA GLY A 322 -8.44 -23.94 14.10
C GLY A 322 -9.13 -25.23 14.53
N THR A 323 -9.92 -25.81 13.64
CA THR A 323 -10.53 -27.14 13.85
C THR A 323 -9.43 -28.20 13.93
N ALA A 324 -9.47 -29.02 14.96
CA ALA A 324 -8.48 -30.06 15.21
C ALA A 324 -8.47 -31.14 14.10
N ILE A 325 -7.29 -31.66 13.76
CA ILE A 325 -7.19 -32.90 12.95
C ILE A 325 -7.81 -34.07 13.70
N ASN A 326 -8.30 -35.08 12.98
CA ASN A 326 -9.00 -36.20 13.60
C ASN A 326 -8.07 -37.11 14.39
N THR A 327 -6.84 -37.36 13.90
CA THR A 327 -5.87 -38.26 14.52
C THR A 327 -4.67 -37.49 15.08
N PRO A 328 -4.32 -37.67 16.38
CA PRO A 328 -3.15 -37.00 16.97
C PRO A 328 -1.85 -37.49 16.34
N ARG A 329 -1.05 -36.58 15.78
CA ARG A 329 0.17 -36.91 15.04
C ARG A 329 1.33 -35.95 15.33
N THR A 330 2.55 -36.48 15.16
CA THR A 330 3.81 -35.74 15.16
C THR A 330 4.67 -36.14 13.95
N GLY A 331 5.55 -35.30 13.48
CA GLY A 331 6.42 -35.58 12.34
C GLY A 331 5.65 -35.74 11.02
N LEU A 332 4.45 -35.16 10.92
CA LEU A 332 3.61 -35.18 9.73
C LEU A 332 4.08 -34.09 8.76
N SER A 333 3.73 -34.26 7.50
CA SER A 333 3.95 -33.30 6.44
C SER A 333 2.64 -32.62 6.05
N GLY A 334 2.72 -31.46 5.37
CA GLY A 334 1.55 -30.74 4.93
C GLY A 334 1.73 -30.09 3.57
N ALA A 335 0.61 -29.79 2.91
CA ALA A 335 0.54 -29.10 1.64
C ALA A 335 -0.78 -28.32 1.52
N GLY A 336 -0.82 -27.29 0.67
CA GLY A 336 -2.04 -26.54 0.37
C GLY A 336 -2.10 -25.16 1.01
N THR A 337 -3.33 -24.68 1.22
CA THR A 337 -3.65 -23.35 1.72
C THR A 337 -4.64 -23.44 2.90
N THR A 338 -4.91 -22.33 3.58
CA THR A 338 -5.87 -22.29 4.70
C THR A 338 -7.29 -22.73 4.33
N PRO A 339 -7.86 -22.43 3.14
CA PRO A 339 -9.17 -22.98 2.78
C PRO A 339 -9.11 -24.41 2.20
N ALA A 340 -7.93 -24.91 1.82
CA ALA A 340 -7.77 -26.21 1.17
C ALA A 340 -6.40 -26.83 1.54
N GLY A 341 -6.33 -27.47 2.69
CA GLY A 341 -5.13 -28.05 3.26
C GLY A 341 -5.13 -29.59 3.21
N LEU A 342 -3.94 -30.18 3.25
CA LEU A 342 -3.71 -31.61 3.35
C LEU A 342 -2.61 -31.86 4.36
N VAL A 343 -2.85 -32.78 5.31
CA VAL A 343 -1.82 -33.31 6.20
C VAL A 343 -1.69 -34.80 5.99
N PHE A 344 -0.47 -35.30 6.03
CA PHE A 344 -0.21 -36.74 5.72
C PHE A 344 1.02 -37.27 6.41
N GLY A 345 0.99 -38.61 6.65
CA GLY A 345 2.04 -39.32 7.36
C GLY A 345 2.15 -38.94 8.84
N GLY A 346 3.33 -39.16 9.43
CA GLY A 346 3.61 -38.87 10.83
C GLY A 346 3.47 -40.08 11.75
N TYR A 347 3.58 -39.86 13.05
CA TYR A 347 3.52 -40.89 14.10
C TYR A 347 2.33 -40.62 15.02
N PRO A 348 1.69 -41.66 15.61
CA PRO A 348 1.98 -43.10 15.51
C PRO A 348 1.38 -43.80 14.26
N THR A 349 0.45 -43.14 13.54
CA THR A 349 -0.30 -43.70 12.39
C THR A 349 0.32 -43.22 11.09
N ASN A 350 1.33 -43.89 10.62
CA ASN A 350 2.30 -43.42 9.64
C ASN A 350 1.76 -43.19 8.20
N ASN A 351 0.60 -43.75 7.85
CA ASN A 351 0.11 -43.74 6.47
C ASN A 351 -1.18 -42.90 6.26
N GLU A 352 -1.75 -42.35 7.31
CA GLU A 352 -2.98 -41.58 7.20
C GLU A 352 -2.78 -40.22 6.52
N SER A 353 -3.82 -39.75 5.83
CA SER A 353 -3.95 -38.38 5.37
C SER A 353 -5.31 -37.77 5.75
N GLU A 354 -5.35 -36.46 5.92
CA GLU A 354 -6.58 -35.72 6.19
C GLU A 354 -6.63 -34.46 5.36
N GLU A 355 -7.82 -34.17 4.80
CA GLU A 355 -8.09 -33.02 3.96
C GLU A 355 -8.88 -31.96 4.73
N TYR A 356 -8.47 -30.69 4.59
CA TYR A 356 -9.12 -29.53 5.19
C TYR A 356 -9.90 -28.74 4.14
N ASN A 357 -11.16 -28.46 4.41
CA ASN A 357 -12.04 -27.69 3.52
C ASN A 357 -12.27 -26.23 3.95
N GLY A 358 -11.44 -25.71 4.85
CA GLY A 358 -11.58 -24.37 5.43
C GLY A 358 -12.42 -24.34 6.72
N SER A 359 -13.03 -25.47 7.13
CA SER A 359 -13.84 -25.54 8.34
C SER A 359 -13.71 -26.86 9.10
N SER A 360 -13.45 -27.95 8.41
CA SER A 360 -13.35 -29.30 9.00
C SER A 360 -12.31 -30.15 8.28
N TRP A 361 -11.78 -31.15 9.01
CA TRP A 361 -10.88 -32.15 8.48
C TRP A 361 -11.66 -33.46 8.19
N THR A 362 -11.38 -34.07 7.06
CA THR A 362 -11.94 -35.34 6.65
C THR A 362 -10.80 -36.29 6.32
N GLU A 363 -10.97 -37.61 6.66
CA GLU A 363 -9.99 -38.61 6.28
C GLU A 363 -9.90 -38.73 4.75
N GLY A 364 -8.67 -38.69 4.26
CA GLY A 364 -8.31 -38.96 2.88
C GLY A 364 -7.75 -40.34 2.67
N PRO A 365 -7.38 -40.73 1.44
CA PRO A 365 -6.75 -42.00 1.15
C PRO A 365 -5.37 -42.10 1.77
N ASN A 366 -5.03 -43.30 2.23
CA ASN A 366 -3.77 -43.58 2.90
C ASN A 366 -2.58 -43.64 1.93
N LEU A 367 -1.43 -43.20 2.40
CA LEU A 367 -0.13 -43.43 1.76
C LEU A 367 0.10 -44.93 1.59
N ASN A 368 0.73 -45.37 0.50
CA ASN A 368 1.11 -46.75 0.28
C ASN A 368 2.21 -47.24 1.27
N THR A 369 3.11 -46.31 1.63
CA THR A 369 4.17 -46.56 2.60
C THR A 369 4.09 -45.57 3.75
N GLY A 370 3.72 -46.06 4.93
CA GLY A 370 3.62 -45.22 6.13
C GLY A 370 4.98 -44.70 6.58
N ARG A 371 5.09 -43.39 6.82
CA ARG A 371 6.31 -42.72 7.26
C ARG A 371 6.07 -41.32 7.81
N GLY A 372 7.02 -40.87 8.62
CA GLY A 372 7.04 -39.51 9.13
C GLY A 372 8.40 -38.86 8.95
N SER A 373 8.51 -37.61 9.33
CA SER A 373 9.75 -36.81 9.20
C SER A 373 10.28 -36.69 7.76
N ALA A 374 9.38 -36.81 6.80
CA ALA A 374 9.62 -36.60 5.37
C ALA A 374 9.36 -35.15 4.98
N CYS A 375 9.77 -34.73 3.78
CA CYS A 375 9.29 -33.46 3.24
C CYS A 375 7.95 -33.64 2.54
N GLY A 376 7.11 -32.60 2.62
CA GLY A 376 5.85 -32.49 1.90
C GLY A 376 5.74 -31.14 1.22
N PHE A 377 5.15 -31.10 0.02
CA PHE A 377 4.89 -29.87 -0.72
C PHE A 377 3.79 -30.07 -1.78
N GLY A 378 3.27 -28.97 -2.32
CA GLY A 378 2.20 -28.97 -3.31
C GLY A 378 0.93 -28.30 -2.81
N ILE A 379 -0.21 -28.74 -3.34
CA ILE A 379 -1.54 -28.28 -2.96
C ILE A 379 -2.41 -29.45 -2.49
N GLN A 380 -3.57 -29.19 -1.92
CA GLN A 380 -4.47 -30.23 -1.38
C GLN A 380 -4.76 -31.35 -2.38
N THR A 381 -5.02 -31.02 -3.64
CA THR A 381 -5.37 -31.99 -4.69
C THR A 381 -4.18 -32.49 -5.50
N ALA A 382 -2.96 -32.04 -5.19
CA ALA A 382 -1.74 -32.43 -5.92
C ALA A 382 -0.51 -32.22 -5.02
N ALA A 383 -0.16 -33.24 -4.24
CA ALA A 383 0.92 -33.17 -3.26
C ALA A 383 2.00 -34.25 -3.48
N VAL A 384 3.16 -34.01 -2.92
CA VAL A 384 4.30 -34.94 -2.90
C VAL A 384 4.73 -35.17 -1.46
N MET A 385 5.06 -36.43 -1.13
CA MET A 385 5.80 -36.81 0.05
C MET A 385 7.07 -37.55 -0.34
N ALA A 386 8.23 -37.09 0.11
CA ALA A 386 9.51 -37.69 -0.26
C ALA A 386 10.44 -37.89 0.96
N GLY A 387 11.17 -39.03 0.99
CA GLY A 387 12.06 -39.41 2.09
C GLY A 387 11.31 -39.87 3.35
N GLY A 388 11.93 -39.68 4.49
CA GLY A 388 11.32 -39.96 5.80
C GLY A 388 12.14 -40.87 6.68
N HIS A 389 11.52 -41.37 7.77
CA HIS A 389 12.15 -42.21 8.76
C HIS A 389 12.74 -43.48 8.11
N ASP A 390 13.69 -44.10 8.78
CA ASP A 390 14.43 -45.26 8.28
C ASP A 390 15.20 -45.00 6.97
N GLN A 391 15.53 -43.73 6.71
CA GLN A 391 16.33 -43.29 5.54
C GLN A 391 15.69 -43.65 4.19
N GLN A 392 14.38 -43.57 4.12
CA GLN A 392 13.67 -43.93 2.90
C GLN A 392 14.02 -42.97 1.75
N THR A 393 14.14 -43.53 0.54
CA THR A 393 14.20 -42.81 -0.72
C THR A 393 12.81 -42.64 -1.35
N THR A 394 11.78 -43.25 -0.79
CA THR A 394 10.43 -43.36 -1.33
C THR A 394 9.82 -41.96 -1.58
N THR A 395 9.25 -41.81 -2.76
CA THR A 395 8.41 -40.66 -3.12
C THR A 395 7.03 -41.14 -3.50
N GLU A 396 6.01 -40.51 -2.96
CA GLU A 396 4.62 -40.69 -3.37
C GLU A 396 3.97 -39.39 -3.77
N LYS A 397 3.10 -39.44 -4.77
CA LYS A 397 2.32 -38.35 -5.30
C LYS A 397 0.86 -38.52 -5.01
N TYR A 398 0.20 -37.49 -4.57
CA TYR A 398 -1.25 -37.39 -4.41
C TYR A 398 -1.87 -36.71 -5.63
N ASP A 399 -2.96 -37.27 -6.16
CA ASP A 399 -3.69 -36.75 -7.32
C ASP A 399 -5.06 -36.16 -7.00
N GLY A 400 -5.36 -35.97 -5.69
CA GLY A 400 -6.67 -35.55 -5.20
C GLY A 400 -7.61 -36.72 -4.87
N SER A 401 -7.17 -37.97 -5.12
CA SER A 401 -7.97 -39.16 -4.88
C SER A 401 -7.15 -40.36 -4.38
N ASN A 402 -5.89 -40.46 -4.80
CA ASN A 402 -5.03 -41.58 -4.46
C ASN A 402 -3.57 -41.15 -4.32
N TRP A 403 -2.83 -41.92 -3.49
CA TRP A 403 -1.38 -41.82 -3.43
C TRP A 403 -0.76 -42.89 -4.36
N THR A 404 0.18 -42.46 -5.19
CA THR A 404 0.88 -43.31 -6.16
C THR A 404 2.40 -43.17 -5.98
N SER A 405 3.12 -44.28 -6.09
CA SER A 405 4.58 -44.29 -6.06
C SER A 405 5.17 -43.53 -7.25
N SER A 406 6.26 -42.81 -7.03
CA SER A 406 6.99 -42.06 -8.06
C SER A 406 8.51 -42.34 -7.93
N GLY A 407 9.32 -41.65 -8.75
CA GLY A 407 10.77 -41.78 -8.73
C GLY A 407 11.37 -41.50 -7.35
N ALA A 408 12.27 -42.37 -6.93
CA ALA A 408 12.91 -42.31 -5.60
C ALA A 408 13.98 -41.22 -5.54
N LEU A 409 14.20 -40.61 -4.35
CA LEU A 409 15.36 -39.77 -4.06
C LEU A 409 16.66 -40.54 -4.31
N GLY A 410 17.70 -39.86 -4.78
CA GLY A 410 19.05 -40.42 -4.92
C GLY A 410 19.66 -40.84 -3.58
N THR A 411 19.38 -40.06 -2.53
CA THR A 411 19.86 -40.35 -1.17
C THR A 411 18.71 -40.35 -0.17
N GLY A 412 18.51 -41.52 0.50
CA GLY A 412 17.51 -41.67 1.55
C GLY A 412 17.83 -40.84 2.79
N ARG A 413 16.87 -40.04 3.25
CA ARG A 413 17.07 -39.12 4.38
C ARG A 413 15.75 -38.69 5.03
N ARG A 414 15.84 -38.26 6.27
CA ARG A 414 14.74 -37.74 7.08
C ARG A 414 15.04 -36.29 7.54
N TYR A 415 14.04 -35.59 8.06
CA TYR A 415 14.18 -34.20 8.54
C TYR A 415 14.69 -33.24 7.46
N LEU A 416 14.37 -33.54 6.23
CA LEU A 416 14.62 -32.67 5.08
C LEU A 416 13.44 -31.72 4.89
N ALA A 417 13.68 -30.59 4.24
CA ALA A 417 12.63 -29.67 3.81
C ALA A 417 12.32 -29.86 2.32
N GLY A 418 11.17 -29.34 1.90
CA GLY A 418 10.74 -29.40 0.50
C GLY A 418 9.98 -28.14 0.09
N ALA A 419 9.95 -27.90 -1.23
CA ALA A 419 9.24 -26.78 -1.86
C ALA A 419 8.77 -27.17 -3.27
N GLY A 420 7.80 -26.45 -3.82
CA GLY A 420 7.37 -26.59 -5.21
C GLY A 420 6.06 -27.35 -5.42
N THR A 421 5.95 -28.00 -6.58
CA THR A 421 4.73 -28.68 -7.06
C THR A 421 4.97 -30.15 -7.40
N THR A 422 3.92 -30.89 -7.74
CA THR A 422 4.01 -32.30 -8.18
C THR A 422 4.77 -32.51 -9.50
N THR A 423 5.07 -31.47 -10.24
CA THR A 423 5.81 -31.52 -11.51
C THR A 423 7.11 -30.73 -11.49
N ALA A 424 7.33 -29.92 -10.44
CA ALA A 424 8.53 -29.12 -10.25
C ALA A 424 8.77 -28.95 -8.74
N GLY A 425 9.40 -29.96 -8.13
CA GLY A 425 9.63 -30.05 -6.69
C GLY A 425 11.10 -29.94 -6.33
N LEU A 426 11.39 -29.60 -5.08
CA LEU A 426 12.72 -29.51 -4.50
C LEU A 426 12.74 -30.18 -3.14
N ALA A 427 13.79 -30.96 -2.86
CA ALA A 427 14.06 -31.55 -1.54
C ALA A 427 15.49 -31.21 -1.13
N PHE A 428 15.69 -30.65 0.07
CA PHE A 428 16.99 -30.15 0.49
C PHE A 428 17.26 -30.38 1.99
N GLY A 429 18.57 -30.49 2.30
CA GLY A 429 19.03 -30.82 3.63
C GLY A 429 18.68 -32.23 4.09
N GLY A 430 18.63 -32.45 5.38
CA GLY A 430 18.21 -33.70 5.98
C GLY A 430 19.33 -34.49 6.64
N TYR A 431 18.99 -35.71 7.12
CA TYR A 431 19.89 -36.56 7.91
C TYR A 431 19.66 -38.05 7.63
N ALA A 432 20.75 -38.81 7.58
CA ALA A 432 20.73 -40.28 7.53
C ALA A 432 21.90 -40.85 8.35
N PRO A 433 21.63 -41.67 9.42
CA PRO A 433 22.70 -42.38 10.12
C PRO A 433 23.39 -43.40 9.20
N PRO A 434 24.70 -43.68 9.34
CA PRO A 434 25.65 -43.11 10.29
C PRO A 434 26.36 -41.83 9.82
N SER A 435 25.73 -40.99 9.05
CA SER A 435 26.26 -39.71 8.62
C SER A 435 26.82 -38.85 9.75
N PRO A 436 27.73 -37.89 9.45
CA PRO A 436 28.20 -36.97 10.47
C PRO A 436 27.00 -36.29 11.16
N PRO A 437 27.13 -35.95 12.44
CA PRO A 437 26.03 -35.39 13.24
C PRO A 437 25.47 -34.08 12.68
N ALA A 438 26.13 -33.47 11.71
CA ALA A 438 25.73 -32.20 11.07
C ALA A 438 24.60 -32.35 10.03
N GLY A 439 24.30 -33.56 9.51
CA GLY A 439 23.33 -33.74 8.42
C GLY A 439 23.93 -33.58 7.01
N PHE A 440 23.07 -33.28 6.04
CA PHE A 440 23.42 -33.12 4.63
C PHE A 440 23.15 -31.68 4.14
N GLY A 441 23.92 -31.26 3.12
CA GLY A 441 23.62 -30.12 2.27
C GLY A 441 22.81 -30.47 1.01
N LEU A 442 22.65 -31.74 0.72
CA LEU A 442 22.10 -32.28 -0.53
C LEU A 442 20.79 -31.61 -0.95
N THR A 443 20.74 -31.22 -2.22
CA THR A 443 19.55 -30.70 -2.90
C THR A 443 19.25 -31.58 -4.10
N GLU A 444 18.00 -32.01 -4.22
CA GLU A 444 17.50 -32.74 -5.37
C GLU A 444 16.26 -32.07 -5.96
N GLU A 445 16.18 -32.02 -7.29
CA GLU A 445 15.07 -31.48 -8.06
C GLU A 445 14.19 -32.59 -8.62
N PHE A 446 12.87 -32.42 -8.50
CA PHE A 446 11.86 -33.34 -8.99
C PHE A 446 11.19 -32.78 -10.25
N ASN A 447 11.18 -33.56 -11.35
CA ASN A 447 10.56 -33.18 -12.61
C ASN A 447 9.15 -33.76 -12.81
N GLY A 448 8.53 -34.29 -11.75
CA GLY A 448 7.23 -34.96 -11.78
C GLY A 448 7.32 -36.48 -11.92
N SER A 449 8.50 -37.05 -12.24
CA SER A 449 8.72 -38.49 -12.40
C SER A 449 10.03 -39.01 -11.79
N SER A 450 11.07 -38.19 -11.75
CA SER A 450 12.39 -38.55 -11.21
C SER A 450 13.06 -37.39 -10.52
N TRP A 451 14.00 -37.71 -9.62
CA TRP A 451 14.86 -36.75 -8.93
C TRP A 451 16.21 -36.66 -9.60
N SER A 452 16.81 -35.50 -9.60
CA SER A 452 18.18 -35.23 -10.05
C SER A 452 18.88 -34.32 -9.05
N GLU A 453 20.19 -34.54 -8.85
CA GLU A 453 21.02 -33.70 -8.00
C GLU A 453 21.12 -32.27 -8.56
N SER A 454 21.16 -31.29 -7.67
CA SER A 454 21.36 -29.88 -7.96
C SER A 454 22.33 -29.24 -6.97
N GLY A 455 22.51 -27.91 -7.01
CA GLY A 455 23.43 -27.20 -6.11
C GLY A 455 23.06 -27.34 -4.64
N ASP A 456 24.02 -27.76 -3.83
CA ASP A 456 23.82 -28.04 -2.40
C ASP A 456 23.75 -26.77 -1.54
N LEU A 457 23.07 -26.88 -0.38
CA LEU A 457 23.13 -25.87 0.69
C LEU A 457 24.58 -25.65 1.10
N SER A 458 24.97 -24.39 1.29
CA SER A 458 26.29 -24.02 1.78
C SER A 458 26.53 -24.47 3.24
N THR A 459 25.45 -24.57 4.02
CA THR A 459 25.46 -25.07 5.39
C THR A 459 24.73 -26.40 5.48
N VAL A 460 25.47 -27.49 5.74
CA VAL A 460 24.88 -28.84 5.98
C VAL A 460 23.98 -28.81 7.21
N ARG A 461 22.73 -29.24 7.10
CA ARG A 461 21.77 -29.17 8.21
C ARG A 461 20.53 -30.05 8.01
N PHE A 462 19.88 -30.35 9.12
CA PHE A 462 18.65 -31.14 9.15
C PHE A 462 17.61 -30.46 10.06
N ALA A 463 16.36 -30.91 9.99
CA ALA A 463 15.23 -30.34 10.73
C ALA A 463 15.08 -28.82 10.49
N LEU A 464 15.35 -28.41 9.27
CA LEU A 464 15.22 -27.04 8.80
C LEU A 464 13.79 -26.80 8.29
N GLY A 465 13.37 -25.55 8.28
CA GLY A 465 12.17 -25.11 7.58
C GLY A 465 12.46 -24.80 6.12
N GLY A 466 11.43 -24.89 5.29
CA GLY A 466 11.53 -24.56 3.86
C GLY A 466 10.19 -24.13 3.27
N THR A 467 10.25 -23.31 2.21
CA THR A 467 9.08 -22.86 1.43
C THR A 467 9.52 -22.38 0.05
N GLY A 468 8.57 -22.02 -0.81
CA GLY A 468 8.81 -21.47 -2.15
C GLY A 468 8.55 -22.45 -3.30
N THR A 469 9.28 -22.29 -4.40
CA THR A 469 9.16 -23.09 -5.62
C THR A 469 10.46 -23.85 -5.90
N GLN A 470 10.47 -24.72 -6.92
CA GLN A 470 11.69 -25.39 -7.36
C GLN A 470 12.80 -24.42 -7.76
N THR A 471 12.48 -23.30 -8.36
CA THR A 471 13.46 -22.32 -8.86
C THR A 471 13.66 -21.11 -7.95
N ALA A 472 12.86 -20.99 -6.89
CA ALA A 472 12.95 -19.90 -5.91
C ALA A 472 12.49 -20.44 -4.54
N ALA A 473 13.39 -21.15 -3.86
CA ALA A 473 13.13 -21.76 -2.55
C ALA A 473 13.90 -21.04 -1.44
N LEU A 474 13.35 -21.09 -0.23
CA LEU A 474 13.94 -20.54 0.98
C LEU A 474 14.18 -21.68 1.98
N ALA A 475 15.40 -21.80 2.49
CA ALA A 475 15.79 -22.69 3.56
C ALA A 475 16.18 -21.90 4.80
N PHE A 476 15.64 -22.20 5.97
CA PHE A 476 15.91 -21.43 7.19
C PHE A 476 15.96 -22.29 8.44
N GLY A 477 16.81 -21.90 9.38
CA GLY A 477 17.02 -22.63 10.62
C GLY A 477 17.60 -24.03 10.41
N GLY A 478 17.21 -24.95 11.26
CA GLY A 478 17.73 -26.31 11.31
C GLY A 478 18.83 -26.51 12.33
N ALA A 479 19.51 -27.64 12.25
CA ALA A 479 20.63 -27.98 13.13
C ALA A 479 21.84 -28.53 12.37
N THR A 480 22.99 -28.06 12.78
CA THR A 480 24.33 -28.61 12.48
C THR A 480 24.97 -29.18 13.73
N PRO A 481 24.25 -29.72 14.68
CA PRO A 481 24.25 -29.46 16.12
C PRO A 481 25.35 -28.51 16.61
N PRO A 482 24.96 -27.36 17.24
CA PRO A 482 23.63 -26.97 17.70
C PRO A 482 22.68 -26.44 16.61
N ALA A 483 21.48 -25.98 17.00
CA ALA A 483 20.55 -25.29 16.10
C ALA A 483 21.17 -24.00 15.55
N VAL A 484 20.76 -23.61 14.34
CA VAL A 484 21.25 -22.42 13.64
C VAL A 484 20.11 -21.45 13.29
N ASN A 485 20.47 -20.21 12.93
CA ASN A 485 19.54 -19.18 12.46
C ASN A 485 19.78 -18.79 10.99
N SER A 486 20.66 -19.50 10.28
CA SER A 486 20.99 -19.19 8.89
C SER A 486 19.81 -19.38 7.95
N THR A 487 19.73 -18.49 6.97
CA THR A 487 18.79 -18.54 5.84
C THR A 487 19.59 -18.65 4.56
N GLU A 488 19.11 -19.46 3.63
CA GLU A 488 19.68 -19.58 2.28
C GLU A 488 18.56 -19.52 1.24
N GLU A 489 18.83 -18.86 0.12
CA GLU A 489 17.93 -18.65 -1.02
C GLU A 489 18.41 -19.42 -2.24
N TYR A 490 17.49 -20.15 -2.87
CA TYR A 490 17.77 -20.94 -4.07
C TYR A 490 17.32 -20.21 -5.32
N ASN A 491 18.16 -20.19 -6.35
CA ASN A 491 17.89 -19.50 -7.61
C ASN A 491 17.58 -20.44 -8.80
N GLY A 492 17.29 -21.71 -8.53
CA GLY A 492 17.11 -22.74 -9.55
C GLY A 492 18.38 -23.51 -9.92
N SER A 493 19.54 -23.19 -9.31
CA SER A 493 20.80 -23.90 -9.56
C SER A 493 21.75 -23.91 -8.36
N SER A 494 21.67 -22.92 -7.49
CA SER A 494 22.57 -22.76 -6.34
C SER A 494 21.92 -22.02 -5.20
N TRP A 495 22.43 -22.23 -3.99
CA TRP A 495 22.02 -21.52 -2.78
C TRP A 495 22.93 -20.35 -2.47
N THR A 496 22.36 -19.24 -2.05
CA THR A 496 23.08 -18.05 -1.58
C THR A 496 22.57 -17.67 -0.19
N ALA A 497 23.45 -17.06 0.63
CA ALA A 497 23.07 -16.63 1.96
C ALA A 497 22.03 -15.49 1.90
N GLY A 498 20.91 -15.65 2.62
CA GLY A 498 19.91 -14.62 2.89
C GLY A 498 20.07 -14.03 4.30
N GLY A 499 19.16 -13.15 4.69
CA GLY A 499 19.13 -12.55 6.03
C GLY A 499 18.84 -13.59 7.11
N ASN A 500 19.65 -13.65 8.16
CA ASN A 500 19.50 -14.63 9.24
C ASN A 500 18.25 -14.37 10.10
N MET A 501 17.62 -15.44 10.57
CA MET A 501 16.56 -15.34 11.58
C MET A 501 17.07 -14.65 12.86
N THR A 502 16.16 -14.02 13.59
CA THR A 502 16.48 -13.30 14.85
C THR A 502 16.91 -14.23 15.99
N ALA A 503 16.61 -15.54 15.90
CA ALA A 503 17.02 -16.55 16.87
C ALA A 503 17.30 -17.88 16.19
N VAL A 504 18.15 -18.71 16.80
CA VAL A 504 18.42 -20.08 16.36
C VAL A 504 17.16 -20.94 16.53
N ASN A 505 16.80 -21.76 15.55
CA ASN A 505 15.64 -22.63 15.62
C ASN A 505 15.80 -23.88 14.75
N LYS A 506 15.11 -24.96 15.12
CA LYS A 506 15.02 -26.21 14.35
C LYS A 506 13.64 -26.81 14.49
N SER A 507 13.27 -27.71 13.58
CA SER A 507 11.95 -28.33 13.54
C SER A 507 10.80 -27.30 13.46
N ASN A 508 11.11 -26.13 12.92
CA ASN A 508 10.19 -25.08 12.55
C ASN A 508 9.61 -25.36 11.16
N GLN A 509 8.47 -24.79 10.87
CA GLN A 509 7.81 -24.92 9.57
C GLN A 509 7.76 -23.58 8.84
N GLY A 510 7.46 -23.65 7.55
CA GLY A 510 7.35 -22.49 6.70
C GLY A 510 6.08 -22.44 5.87
N ALA A 511 5.72 -21.22 5.44
CA ALA A 511 4.64 -20.94 4.49
C ALA A 511 5.01 -19.72 3.65
N GLY A 512 4.50 -19.64 2.42
CA GLY A 512 4.73 -18.51 1.52
C GLY A 512 5.72 -18.77 0.40
N THR A 513 6.35 -17.73 -0.09
CA THR A 513 7.34 -17.72 -1.19
C THR A 513 8.74 -17.40 -0.68
N GLN A 514 9.75 -17.41 -1.56
CA GLN A 514 11.12 -17.02 -1.20
C GLN A 514 11.18 -15.58 -0.68
N ASP A 515 10.52 -14.64 -1.36
CA ASP A 515 10.56 -13.21 -1.02
C ASP A 515 9.53 -12.78 0.04
N ALA A 516 8.58 -13.66 0.37
CA ALA A 516 7.50 -13.36 1.32
C ALA A 516 7.09 -14.64 2.08
N ALA A 517 7.85 -14.95 3.14
CA ALA A 517 7.69 -16.17 3.90
C ALA A 517 7.29 -15.93 5.36
N LEU A 518 6.70 -16.95 5.96
CA LEU A 518 6.59 -17.12 7.41
C LEU A 518 7.43 -18.31 7.85
N THR A 519 8.04 -18.22 9.03
CA THR A 519 8.46 -19.38 9.83
C THR A 519 7.79 -19.33 11.19
N PHE A 520 7.36 -20.47 11.69
CA PHE A 520 6.65 -20.55 12.96
C PHE A 520 6.93 -21.87 13.72
N GLY A 521 6.76 -21.83 15.04
CA GLY A 521 7.03 -22.94 15.92
C GLY A 521 8.51 -23.31 16.01
N GLY A 522 8.80 -24.57 16.30
CA GLY A 522 10.15 -25.14 16.38
C GLY A 522 10.57 -25.54 17.79
N ALA A 523 11.61 -26.36 17.87
CA ALA A 523 12.05 -26.95 19.13
C ALA A 523 12.80 -25.98 20.05
N SER A 524 13.34 -24.88 19.52
CA SER A 524 14.12 -23.91 20.31
C SER A 524 13.29 -22.74 20.81
N THR A 525 12.30 -22.29 20.04
CA THR A 525 11.52 -21.08 20.30
C THR A 525 10.02 -21.34 20.50
N GLY A 526 9.56 -22.57 20.24
CA GLY A 526 8.22 -23.08 20.53
C GLY A 526 7.06 -22.32 19.87
N THR A 527 6.81 -21.09 20.24
CA THR A 527 5.68 -20.28 19.78
C THR A 527 6.07 -19.21 18.77
N GLN A 528 7.35 -18.92 18.56
CA GLN A 528 7.80 -17.81 17.73
C GLN A 528 7.29 -17.91 16.29
N THR A 529 6.87 -16.78 15.75
CA THR A 529 6.60 -16.58 14.32
C THR A 529 7.42 -15.40 13.82
N LEU A 530 8.08 -15.58 12.67
CA LEU A 530 8.83 -14.55 11.97
C LEU A 530 8.32 -14.44 10.52
N GLY A 531 8.29 -13.23 9.99
CA GLY A 531 8.02 -12.95 8.57
C GLY A 531 9.28 -12.52 7.84
N TYR A 532 9.52 -13.07 6.65
CA TYR A 532 10.61 -12.72 5.74
C TYR A 532 10.09 -11.80 4.63
N ASP A 533 10.83 -10.76 4.32
CA ASP A 533 10.50 -9.75 3.30
C ASP A 533 11.38 -9.84 2.03
N GLY A 534 12.10 -10.94 1.84
CA GLY A 534 13.10 -11.12 0.79
C GLY A 534 14.51 -10.65 1.18
N THR A 535 14.69 -10.06 2.38
CA THR A 535 15.99 -9.54 2.84
C THR A 535 16.23 -9.84 4.31
N SER A 536 15.19 -9.71 5.14
CA SER A 536 15.28 -9.78 6.60
C SER A 536 14.07 -10.42 7.26
N TRP A 537 14.27 -10.94 8.47
CA TRP A 537 13.21 -11.52 9.29
C TRP A 537 12.73 -10.53 10.35
N SER A 538 11.42 -10.37 10.46
CA SER A 538 10.75 -9.54 11.46
C SER A 538 9.76 -10.36 12.28
N ALA A 539 9.55 -9.95 13.55
CA ALA A 539 8.60 -10.63 14.44
C ALA A 539 7.16 -10.48 13.94
N ARG A 540 6.40 -11.58 14.07
CA ARG A 540 4.95 -11.64 13.85
C ARG A 540 4.28 -12.17 15.12
N PRO A 541 2.94 -12.06 15.27
CA PRO A 541 2.23 -12.65 16.39
C PRO A 541 2.56 -14.13 16.58
N SER A 542 2.86 -14.53 17.82
CA SER A 542 3.27 -15.89 18.16
C SER A 542 2.09 -16.85 18.19
N LEU A 543 2.36 -18.12 17.92
CA LEU A 543 1.44 -19.25 18.22
C LEU A 543 1.01 -19.19 19.70
N SER A 544 -0.21 -19.60 20.00
CA SER A 544 -0.69 -19.73 21.38
C SER A 544 -0.08 -20.95 22.08
N THR A 545 0.20 -22.01 21.32
CA THR A 545 0.77 -23.26 21.83
C THR A 545 2.10 -23.55 21.16
N GLY A 546 3.15 -23.69 21.95
CA GLY A 546 4.48 -24.07 21.46
C GLY A 546 4.45 -25.46 20.83
N ARG A 547 5.05 -25.60 19.64
CA ARG A 547 5.04 -26.85 18.87
C ARG A 547 6.29 -27.09 18.04
N SER A 548 6.59 -28.37 17.84
CA SER A 548 7.68 -28.84 16.99
C SER A 548 7.28 -30.13 16.26
N TYR A 549 7.96 -30.46 15.17
CA TYR A 549 7.66 -31.65 14.35
C TYR A 549 6.18 -31.74 13.93
N PHE A 550 5.61 -30.67 13.51
CA PHE A 550 4.24 -30.49 13.06
C PHE A 550 4.19 -30.18 11.57
N ALA A 551 3.02 -30.17 10.94
CA ALA A 551 2.85 -29.70 9.57
C ALA A 551 2.62 -28.18 9.54
N GLY A 552 3.31 -27.49 8.63
CA GLY A 552 3.10 -26.08 8.33
C GLY A 552 2.98 -25.86 6.82
N PHE A 553 1.99 -25.07 6.39
CA PHE A 553 1.75 -24.74 4.99
C PHE A 553 0.86 -23.50 4.86
N GLY A 554 0.71 -23.00 3.64
CA GLY A 554 -0.08 -21.81 3.33
C GLY A 554 0.73 -20.70 2.69
N THR A 555 0.34 -19.44 2.95
CA THR A 555 1.00 -18.23 2.48
C THR A 555 1.59 -17.43 3.64
N ASN A 556 2.32 -16.35 3.35
CA ASN A 556 2.81 -15.42 4.36
C ASN A 556 1.69 -14.61 5.07
N THR A 557 0.47 -14.64 4.55
CA THR A 557 -0.70 -13.96 5.13
C THR A 557 -1.79 -14.93 5.62
N ALA A 558 -1.68 -16.22 5.29
CA ALA A 558 -2.66 -17.23 5.69
C ALA A 558 -1.98 -18.61 5.78
N ALA A 559 -1.69 -19.06 7.00
CA ALA A 559 -0.95 -20.30 7.22
C ALA A 559 -1.64 -21.20 8.26
N ILE A 560 -1.36 -22.49 8.16
CA ILE A 560 -1.83 -23.53 9.11
C ILE A 560 -0.63 -24.15 9.81
N ALA A 561 -0.77 -24.38 11.11
CA ALA A 561 0.10 -25.20 11.94
C ALA A 561 -0.72 -26.36 12.54
N ALA A 562 -0.46 -27.60 12.12
CA ALA A 562 -1.25 -28.77 12.50
C ALA A 562 -0.39 -29.87 13.17
N GLY A 563 -0.87 -30.44 14.27
CA GLY A 563 -0.14 -31.44 15.06
C GLY A 563 0.88 -30.86 16.03
N ASN A 564 1.64 -31.73 16.73
CA ASN A 564 2.70 -31.34 17.67
C ASN A 564 3.57 -32.54 18.07
N ASN A 565 4.65 -32.28 18.79
CA ASN A 565 5.40 -33.26 19.56
C ASN A 565 5.32 -32.91 21.08
N PRO A 566 4.75 -33.79 21.94
CA PRO A 566 4.16 -35.09 21.60
C PRO A 566 2.96 -35.00 20.65
N ALA A 567 2.58 -36.14 20.05
CA ALA A 567 1.49 -36.25 19.08
C ALA A 567 0.20 -35.60 19.58
N ALA A 568 -0.37 -34.69 18.79
CA ALA A 568 -1.55 -33.92 19.14
C ALA A 568 -2.45 -33.66 17.93
N THR A 569 -3.70 -33.28 18.19
CA THR A 569 -4.69 -32.92 17.17
C THR A 569 -4.78 -31.41 16.95
N ILE A 570 -4.05 -30.61 17.73
CA ILE A 570 -4.17 -29.15 17.73
C ILE A 570 -3.82 -28.52 16.39
N VAL A 571 -4.64 -27.55 16.00
CA VAL A 571 -4.44 -26.72 14.81
C VAL A 571 -4.53 -25.26 15.21
N GLU A 572 -3.66 -24.44 14.64
CA GLU A 572 -3.78 -22.99 14.67
C GLU A 572 -3.68 -22.43 13.25
N GLU A 573 -4.44 -21.40 12.99
CA GLU A 573 -4.52 -20.71 11.70
C GLU A 573 -4.02 -19.29 11.85
N PHE A 574 -3.10 -18.88 10.98
CA PHE A 574 -2.59 -17.52 10.90
C PHE A 574 -3.39 -16.70 9.91
N THR A 575 -3.84 -15.55 10.34
CA THR A 575 -4.33 -14.48 9.47
C THR A 575 -3.34 -13.33 9.55
N GLY A 576 -2.80 -12.92 8.41
CA GLY A 576 -1.92 -11.76 8.28
C GLY A 576 -2.65 -10.45 8.56
N GLU A 577 -1.90 -9.38 8.67
CA GLU A 577 -2.48 -8.06 8.76
C GLU A 577 -3.30 -7.76 7.50
N ILE A 578 -4.52 -7.32 7.70
CA ILE A 578 -5.42 -6.91 6.62
C ILE A 578 -5.68 -5.41 6.78
N SER A 579 -5.32 -4.64 5.74
CA SER A 579 -5.71 -3.24 5.62
C SER A 579 -6.88 -3.14 4.62
N THR A 580 -8.03 -2.70 5.10
CA THR A 580 -9.21 -2.49 4.26
C THR A 580 -9.45 -1.00 4.11
N VAL A 581 -9.35 -0.46 2.89
CA VAL A 581 -9.75 0.92 2.58
C VAL A 581 -11.26 1.02 2.76
N THR A 582 -11.71 1.83 3.71
CA THR A 582 -13.12 1.86 4.11
C THR A 582 -13.88 3.06 3.58
N ALA A 583 -13.21 4.11 3.13
CA ALA A 583 -13.84 5.24 2.42
C ALA A 583 -12.79 6.11 1.71
N SER A 584 -13.06 6.42 0.45
CA SER A 584 -12.40 7.51 -0.30
C SER A 584 -13.20 8.82 -0.27
N THR A 585 -14.37 8.86 0.39
CA THR A 585 -15.22 10.04 0.45
C THR A 585 -15.80 10.23 1.85
N LEU A 586 -15.41 11.30 2.51
CA LEU A 586 -16.17 11.90 3.61
C LEU A 586 -17.30 12.70 2.97
N THR A 587 -18.49 12.12 2.88
CA THR A 587 -19.70 12.92 2.73
C THR A 587 -20.00 13.52 4.09
N THR A 588 -19.73 14.79 4.26
CA THR A 588 -20.30 15.58 5.37
C THR A 588 -21.79 15.65 5.15
N GLY A 589 -22.57 15.05 6.04
CA GLY A 589 -24.02 15.24 6.13
C GLY A 589 -24.36 16.63 6.63
#